data_d744073b9fe12b643748e29facb4bd4e
#
_entry.id   d744073b9fe12b643748e29facb4bd4e
#
_cell.length_a   1.000
_cell.length_b   1.000
_cell.length_c   1.000
_cell.angle_alpha   90.00
_cell.angle_beta   90.00
_cell.angle_gamma   90.00
#
_symmetry.space_group_name_H-M   'P 1'
#
loop_
_entity.id
_entity.type
_entity.pdbx_description
1 polymer ?
#
loop_
_entity_poly.entity_id
_entity_poly.type
_entity_poly.pdbx_seq_one_letter_code
_entity_poly.pdbx_strand_id
1 'polypeptide(L)'
;MKTPKVIRVILKGQAKEAYEMLCKVVEEQKGKGRTNSEEIQLLKSINKKVELLKYNQAYGQGIAKEQIPKGLDVNNLFRIELTHYWRMIYTIRTNEVEIVSFILYIIDHKEYDKILGYRKQ
;
A
#
# COMPACT_ATOMS: atom_id res chain seq x y z
N MET A 1 -22.31 -25.48 0.37
CA MET A 1 -22.24 -24.02 0.24
C MET A 1 -20.96 -23.52 0.89
N LYS A 2 -20.19 -22.71 0.16
CA LYS A 2 -18.92 -22.22 0.71
C LYS A 2 -19.14 -20.99 1.57
N THR A 3 -18.50 -20.96 2.72
CA THR A 3 -18.49 -19.78 3.55
C THR A 3 -17.57 -18.74 2.89
N PRO A 4 -18.00 -17.48 2.76
CA PRO A 4 -17.12 -16.45 2.22
C PRO A 4 -15.85 -16.32 3.06
N LYS A 5 -14.73 -16.07 2.39
CA LYS A 5 -13.47 -15.84 3.09
C LYS A 5 -13.48 -14.45 3.71
N VAL A 6 -12.86 -14.36 4.87
CA VAL A 6 -12.64 -13.06 5.51
C VAL A 6 -11.52 -12.33 4.76
N ILE A 7 -11.74 -11.06 4.45
CA ILE A 7 -10.73 -10.24 3.77
C ILE A 7 -10.09 -9.32 4.80
N ARG A 8 -8.77 -9.37 4.89
CA ARG A 8 -8.00 -8.54 5.83
C ARG A 8 -6.94 -7.76 5.09
N VAL A 9 -6.60 -6.58 5.63
CA VAL A 9 -5.51 -5.75 5.13
C VAL A 9 -4.58 -5.48 6.29
N ILE A 10 -3.30 -5.80 6.10
CA ILE A 10 -2.29 -5.65 7.15
C ILE A 10 -1.12 -4.85 6.59
N LEU A 11 -0.70 -3.81 7.30
CA LEU A 11 0.51 -3.05 6.96
C LEU A 11 1.70 -3.70 7.67
N LYS A 12 2.80 -3.88 6.94
CA LYS A 12 4.01 -4.50 7.49
C LYS A 12 5.24 -3.68 7.13
N GLY A 13 6.27 -3.81 7.95
CA GLY A 13 7.59 -3.25 7.65
C GLY A 13 7.55 -1.78 7.32
N GLN A 14 8.13 -1.43 6.17
CA GLN A 14 8.21 -0.03 5.74
C GLN A 14 6.84 0.64 5.66
N ALA A 15 5.83 -0.08 5.17
CA ALA A 15 4.48 0.49 5.04
C ALA A 15 3.91 0.86 6.41
N LYS A 16 4.11 0.00 7.40
CA LYS A 16 3.63 0.27 8.75
C LYS A 16 4.31 1.50 9.33
N GLU A 17 5.63 1.57 9.19
CA GLU A 17 6.41 2.69 9.71
C GLU A 17 6.02 4.00 9.02
N ALA A 18 5.90 3.97 7.69
CA ALA A 18 5.52 5.15 6.93
C ALA A 18 4.14 5.66 7.33
N TYR A 19 3.19 4.74 7.51
CA TYR A 19 1.85 5.10 7.90
C TYR A 19 1.81 5.74 9.29
N GLU A 20 2.50 5.14 10.24
CA GLU A 20 2.55 5.67 11.62
C GLU A 20 3.20 7.05 11.67
N MET A 21 4.29 7.23 10.92
CA MET A 21 4.96 8.53 10.84
C MET A 21 4.04 9.58 10.22
N LEU A 22 3.35 9.21 9.14
CA LEU A 22 2.42 10.12 8.47
C LEU A 22 1.27 10.52 9.41
N CYS A 23 0.74 9.59 10.19
CA CYS A 23 -0.30 9.90 11.16
C CYS A 23 0.16 10.93 12.17
N LYS A 24 1.41 10.82 12.65
CA LYS A 24 1.98 11.80 13.59
C LYS A 24 2.09 13.17 12.96
N VAL A 25 2.61 13.23 11.74
CA VAL A 25 2.76 14.50 11.01
C VAL A 25 1.41 15.17 10.82
N VAL A 26 0.40 14.40 10.40
CA VAL A 26 -0.94 14.93 10.18
C VAL A 26 -1.56 15.44 11.48
N GLU A 27 -1.37 14.70 12.58
CA GLU A 27 -1.87 15.12 13.88
C GLU A 27 -1.28 16.47 14.28
N GLU A 28 0.04 16.64 14.11
CA GLU A 28 0.68 17.93 14.41
C GLU A 28 0.16 19.05 13.53
N GLN A 29 0.00 18.78 12.23
CA GLN A 29 -0.51 19.80 11.30
C GLN A 29 -1.91 20.24 11.67
N LYS A 30 -2.78 19.30 12.00
CA LYS A 30 -4.15 19.61 12.40
C LYS A 30 -4.17 20.41 13.71
N GLY A 31 -3.28 20.06 14.63
CA GLY A 31 -3.15 20.83 15.89
C GLY A 31 -2.73 22.26 15.66
N LYS A 32 -2.09 22.57 14.54
CA LYS A 32 -1.70 23.92 14.15
C LYS A 32 -2.71 24.57 13.20
N GLY A 33 -3.86 23.95 13.02
CA GLY A 33 -4.94 24.52 12.21
C GLY A 33 -4.86 24.22 10.72
N ARG A 34 -3.93 23.39 10.27
CA ARG A 34 -3.83 23.02 8.85
C ARG A 34 -4.85 21.93 8.54
N THR A 35 -5.57 22.12 7.45
CA THR A 35 -6.69 21.22 7.12
C THR A 35 -6.57 20.55 5.77
N ASN A 36 -5.60 20.93 4.96
CA ASN A 36 -5.51 20.40 3.59
C ASN A 36 -4.07 20.35 3.05
N SER A 37 -3.12 19.97 3.90
CA SER A 37 -1.73 19.79 3.45
C SER A 37 -1.61 18.56 2.55
N GLU A 38 -0.48 18.44 1.84
CA GLU A 38 -0.21 17.24 1.05
C GLU A 38 -0.24 15.99 1.91
N GLU A 39 0.29 16.08 3.14
CA GLU A 39 0.29 14.94 4.06
C GLU A 39 -1.12 14.54 4.47
N ILE A 40 -1.98 15.49 4.72
CA ILE A 40 -3.39 15.20 5.04
C ILE A 40 -4.07 14.53 3.85
N GLN A 41 -3.83 15.04 2.65
CA GLN A 41 -4.38 14.44 1.43
C GLN A 41 -3.85 13.03 1.20
N LEU A 42 -2.57 12.82 1.43
CA LEU A 42 -1.96 11.50 1.28
C LEU A 42 -2.56 10.49 2.26
N LEU A 43 -2.72 10.89 3.53
CA LEU A 43 -3.32 10.00 4.52
C LEU A 43 -4.74 9.63 4.14
N LYS A 44 -5.54 10.58 3.67
CA LYS A 44 -6.89 10.30 3.20
C LYS A 44 -6.88 9.31 2.03
N SER A 45 -5.94 9.50 1.10
CA SER A 45 -5.79 8.61 -0.06
C SER A 45 -5.46 7.19 0.38
N ILE A 46 -4.52 7.05 1.30
CA ILE A 46 -4.14 5.73 1.83
C ILE A 46 -5.33 5.05 2.48
N ASN A 47 -6.02 5.75 3.38
CA ASN A 47 -7.15 5.18 4.10
C ASN A 47 -8.26 4.74 3.16
N LYS A 48 -8.51 5.53 2.12
CA LYS A 48 -9.52 5.19 1.11
C LYS A 48 -9.15 3.91 0.36
N LYS A 49 -7.89 3.78 -0.04
CA LYS A 49 -7.43 2.61 -0.78
C LYS A 49 -7.41 1.36 0.09
N VAL A 50 -7.05 1.51 1.37
CA VAL A 50 -7.11 0.39 2.31
C VAL A 50 -8.55 -0.11 2.42
N GLU A 51 -9.53 0.79 2.50
CA GLU A 51 -10.94 0.38 2.55
C GLU A 51 -11.35 -0.35 1.28
N LEU A 52 -10.90 0.12 0.11
CA LEU A 52 -11.21 -0.55 -1.16
C LEU A 52 -10.63 -1.97 -1.19
N LEU A 53 -9.42 -2.16 -0.64
CA LEU A 53 -8.81 -3.49 -0.58
C LEU A 53 -9.60 -4.46 0.29
N LYS A 54 -10.30 -3.97 1.30
CA LYS A 54 -11.15 -4.82 2.14
C LYS A 54 -12.33 -5.40 1.38
N TYR A 55 -12.74 -4.76 0.30
CA TYR A 55 -13.83 -5.24 -0.55
C TYR A 55 -13.34 -5.98 -1.78
N ASN A 56 -12.15 -5.63 -2.27
CA ASN A 56 -11.62 -6.23 -3.48
C ASN A 56 -10.09 -6.27 -3.42
N GLN A 57 -9.56 -7.41 -3.05
CA GLN A 57 -8.11 -7.57 -2.92
C GLN A 57 -7.37 -7.41 -4.25
N ALA A 58 -8.07 -7.58 -5.36
CA ALA A 58 -7.47 -7.45 -6.68
C ALA A 58 -7.60 -6.03 -7.26
N TYR A 59 -7.93 -5.05 -6.42
CA TYR A 59 -8.14 -3.68 -6.88
C TYR A 59 -6.91 -3.07 -7.56
N GLY A 60 -5.73 -3.37 -7.07
CA GLY A 60 -4.49 -2.79 -7.60
C GLY A 60 -4.08 -3.38 -8.93
N GLN A 61 -3.06 -2.77 -9.54
CA GLN A 61 -2.46 -3.28 -10.78
C GLN A 61 -1.39 -4.29 -10.46
N GLY A 62 -1.42 -5.42 -11.18
CA GLY A 62 -0.38 -6.43 -11.02
C GLY A 62 0.97 -5.94 -11.51
N ILE A 63 2.01 -6.31 -10.79
CA ILE A 63 3.40 -6.02 -11.15
C ILE A 63 3.97 -7.29 -11.77
N ALA A 64 4.66 -7.15 -12.90
CA ALA A 64 5.24 -8.29 -13.59
C ALA A 64 6.24 -9.00 -12.68
N LYS A 65 6.28 -10.33 -12.79
CA LYS A 65 7.18 -11.14 -11.95
C LYS A 65 8.64 -10.73 -12.08
N GLU A 66 9.04 -10.32 -13.28
CA GLU A 66 10.41 -9.87 -13.52
C GLU A 66 10.78 -8.61 -12.74
N GLN A 67 9.78 -7.83 -12.34
CA GLN A 67 10.00 -6.60 -11.61
C GLN A 67 9.95 -6.79 -10.10
N ILE A 68 9.57 -7.98 -9.63
CA ILE A 68 9.55 -8.24 -8.18
C ILE A 68 10.99 -8.27 -7.69
N PRO A 69 11.34 -7.47 -6.67
CA PRO A 69 12.71 -7.42 -6.17
C PRO A 69 13.19 -8.79 -5.70
N LYS A 70 14.43 -9.11 -6.03
CA LYS A 70 15.06 -10.31 -5.53
C LYS A 70 15.17 -10.21 -4.01
N GLY A 71 14.89 -11.28 -3.34
CA GLY A 71 14.92 -11.30 -1.88
C GLY A 71 13.59 -10.95 -1.24
N LEU A 72 12.65 -10.44 -2.01
CA LEU A 72 11.30 -10.23 -1.51
C LEU A 72 10.53 -11.54 -1.73
N ASP A 73 10.22 -12.22 -0.63
CA ASP A 73 9.62 -13.55 -0.68
C ASP A 73 8.12 -13.48 -0.90
N VAL A 74 7.73 -13.19 -2.13
CA VAL A 74 6.31 -13.09 -2.49
C VAL A 74 6.09 -13.75 -3.86
N ASN A 75 4.88 -14.29 -4.05
CA ASN A 75 4.51 -14.92 -5.32
C ASN A 75 3.79 -13.96 -6.26
N ASN A 76 3.35 -12.84 -5.73
CA ASN A 76 2.63 -11.83 -6.49
C ASN A 76 2.89 -10.47 -5.86
N LEU A 77 2.68 -9.43 -6.65
CA LEU A 77 2.86 -8.08 -6.17
C LEU A 77 1.94 -7.16 -6.96
N PHE A 78 1.37 -6.18 -6.26
CA PHE A 78 0.41 -5.24 -6.84
C PHE A 78 0.75 -3.84 -6.40
N ARG A 79 0.36 -2.86 -7.21
CA ARG A 79 0.51 -1.47 -6.85
C ARG A 79 -0.82 -0.74 -6.92
N ILE A 80 -0.97 0.26 -6.06
CA ILE A 80 -2.08 1.19 -6.08
C ILE A 80 -1.50 2.59 -6.07
N GLU A 81 -1.97 3.44 -6.98
CA GLU A 81 -1.53 4.83 -7.02
C GLU A 81 -2.29 5.66 -6.00
N LEU A 82 -1.55 6.52 -5.32
CA LEU A 82 -2.06 7.45 -4.33
C LEU A 82 -1.88 8.87 -4.85
N THR A 83 -2.35 9.86 -4.08
CA THR A 83 -2.16 11.26 -4.45
C THR A 83 -0.66 11.64 -4.45
N HIS A 84 -0.32 12.68 -5.19
CA HIS A 84 1.04 13.26 -5.19
C HIS A 84 2.13 12.27 -5.60
N TYR A 85 1.80 11.34 -6.52
CA TYR A 85 2.74 10.36 -7.05
C TYR A 85 3.27 9.37 -6.02
N TRP A 86 2.54 9.17 -4.94
CA TRP A 86 2.83 8.09 -3.98
C TRP A 86 2.17 6.81 -4.44
N ARG A 87 2.68 5.68 -3.95
CA ARG A 87 2.17 4.35 -4.30
C ARG A 87 2.20 3.43 -3.11
N MET A 88 1.22 2.55 -3.05
CA MET A 88 1.22 1.43 -2.12
C MET A 88 1.52 0.16 -2.88
N ILE A 89 2.38 -0.67 -2.30
CA ILE A 89 2.75 -1.95 -2.88
C ILE A 89 2.32 -3.03 -1.92
N TYR A 90 1.58 -4.01 -2.42
CA TYR A 90 1.06 -5.07 -1.57
C TYR A 90 1.13 -6.42 -2.25
N THR A 91 1.09 -7.48 -1.44
CA THR A 91 1.02 -8.87 -1.89
C THR A 91 -0.22 -9.51 -1.30
N ILE A 92 -0.78 -10.49 -1.98
CA ILE A 92 -1.97 -11.20 -1.55
C ILE A 92 -1.59 -12.62 -1.15
N ARG A 93 -2.04 -13.05 0.02
CA ARG A 93 -1.96 -14.43 0.46
C ARG A 93 -3.35 -14.93 0.79
N THR A 94 -3.66 -16.14 0.34
CA THR A 94 -4.96 -16.73 0.61
C THR A 94 -4.78 -18.12 1.22
N ASN A 95 -5.75 -18.49 2.04
CA ASN A 95 -5.88 -19.86 2.51
C ASN A 95 -7.37 -20.21 2.48
N GLU A 96 -7.76 -21.28 3.14
CA GLU A 96 -9.15 -21.76 3.06
C GLU A 96 -10.15 -20.81 3.72
N VAL A 97 -9.71 -19.99 4.68
CA VAL A 97 -10.62 -19.19 5.48
C VAL A 97 -10.46 -17.68 5.28
N GLU A 98 -9.29 -17.23 4.78
CA GLU A 98 -9.09 -15.79 4.66
C GLU A 98 -8.24 -15.40 3.45
N ILE A 99 -8.41 -14.15 3.04
CA ILE A 99 -7.59 -13.49 2.03
C ILE A 99 -6.93 -12.32 2.74
N VAL A 100 -5.60 -12.27 2.71
CA VAL A 100 -4.86 -11.20 3.39
C VAL A 100 -4.05 -10.41 2.37
N SER A 101 -4.28 -9.11 2.33
CA SER A 101 -3.44 -8.19 1.57
C SER A 101 -2.42 -7.60 2.55
N PHE A 102 -1.15 -7.91 2.34
CA PHE A 102 -0.06 -7.36 3.13
C PHE A 102 0.51 -6.16 2.39
N ILE A 103 0.29 -4.97 2.92
CA ILE A 103 0.87 -3.76 2.35
C ILE A 103 2.31 -3.68 2.84
N LEU A 104 3.25 -3.76 1.90
CA LEU A 104 4.67 -3.85 2.17
C LEU A 104 5.38 -2.52 2.07
N TYR A 105 4.92 -1.65 1.16
CA TYR A 105 5.56 -0.35 0.94
C TYR A 105 4.53 0.74 0.71
N ILE A 106 4.78 1.89 1.31
CA ILE A 106 4.10 3.15 0.98
C ILE A 106 5.24 4.10 0.65
N ILE A 107 5.41 4.40 -0.63
CA ILE A 107 6.60 5.08 -1.14
C ILE A 107 6.22 6.05 -2.26
N ASP A 108 7.06 7.05 -2.48
CA ASP A 108 6.86 7.94 -3.61
C ASP A 108 7.39 7.31 -4.91
N HIS A 109 7.15 7.97 -6.02
CA HIS A 109 7.52 7.41 -7.32
C HIS A 109 9.03 7.21 -7.48
N LYS A 110 9.84 8.03 -6.83
CA LYS A 110 11.31 7.87 -6.91
C LYS A 110 11.77 6.61 -6.19
N GLU A 111 11.23 6.36 -5.00
CA GLU A 111 11.54 5.13 -4.28
C GLU A 111 10.99 3.91 -5.00
N TYR A 112 9.80 4.06 -5.60
CA TYR A 112 9.22 2.99 -6.40
C TYR A 112 10.16 2.56 -7.52
N ASP A 113 10.72 3.53 -8.25
CA ASP A 113 11.63 3.23 -9.35
C ASP A 113 12.88 2.52 -8.85
N LYS A 114 13.40 2.90 -7.69
CA LYS A 114 14.57 2.26 -7.11
C LYS A 114 14.29 0.82 -6.68
N ILE A 115 13.17 0.60 -6.00
CA ILE A 115 12.87 -0.71 -5.41
C ILE A 115 12.41 -1.70 -6.48
N LEU A 116 11.59 -1.27 -7.41
CA LEU A 116 10.98 -2.16 -8.39
C LEU A 116 11.73 -2.22 -9.70
N GLY A 117 12.95 -1.67 -9.72
CA GLY A 117 13.82 -1.87 -10.85
C GLY A 117 13.35 -1.19 -12.12
N TYR A 118 12.91 0.05 -12.02
CA TYR A 118 12.63 0.82 -13.22
C TYR A 118 13.85 0.76 -14.12
N ARG A 119 13.65 0.32 -15.33
CA ARG A 119 14.77 0.14 -16.24
C ARG A 119 14.78 1.18 -17.31
N LYS A 120 15.89 1.87 -17.38
CA LYS A 120 16.17 2.70 -18.52
C LYS A 120 16.87 1.87 -19.57
N GLN A 121 16.42 1.97 -20.76
CA GLN A 121 17.07 1.34 -21.87
C GLN A 121 18.12 2.26 -22.47
#